data_7ce29591af2d4290e91d80c6ec299aac
#
_entry.id   7ce29591af2d4290e91d80c6ec299aac
#
_cell.length_a   1.000
_cell.length_b   1.000
_cell.length_c   1.000
_cell.angle_alpha   90.00
_cell.angle_beta   90.00
_cell.angle_gamma   90.00
#
_symmetry.space_group_name_H-M   'P 1'
#
loop_
_entity.id
_entity.type
_entity.pdbx_description
1 polymer ?
#
loop_
_entity_poly.entity_id
_entity_poly.type
_entity_poly.pdbx_seq_one_letter_code
_entity_poly.pdbx_strand_id
1 'polypeptide(L)'
;PVDSLNRFYCRQDVSVTVDLYKLLTQELSGWGESVQLEHDVAAILKRQEQHGFKFDKHKGEALLAQLTGEVADIESELQVTFPPIVEERVSDKTGKPLKTKVTPFNPGSRQQIAERLATLGVTFTEETEKGSTIINEKVLEGIDLPEAKLIARYLMLQKRISQVSSWFDVVQPDGRVHGRVITNGAVTGRMTHISPNMAQVPNSGSEYGVECRELWTVEPGNKLVGIDASGLELRMLAHYMKDARYTNEILNGDIHTANQKAAGLESRNTAKTFIYAFLYGAGAAKIGAIVGSDEKDGRKLMRRFLRNTPALGELKDKVSRLYERDGFLPGLDGRHLLVRSEHSALNTLLQGAGAILMKKSLVILNNKLKCGIIDAKFCANVHDEWQVEVSEEDAEQVGKMAVAAIEEAGVALGLRCPVTGEYNVGNNWKETH
;
A
#
# COMPACT_ATOMS: atom_id res chain seq x y z
N PRO A 1 -15.66 -31.89 39.51
CA PRO A 1 -16.55 -31.63 38.34
C PRO A 1 -15.90 -30.70 37.33
N VAL A 2 -15.26 -29.57 37.77
CA VAL A 2 -14.63 -28.58 36.85
C VAL A 2 -13.47 -29.20 36.06
N ASP A 3 -12.67 -30.05 36.72
CA ASP A 3 -11.50 -30.70 36.13
C ASP A 3 -11.86 -31.69 35.00
N SER A 4 -12.98 -32.40 35.16
CA SER A 4 -13.49 -33.35 34.15
C SER A 4 -14.05 -32.62 32.92
N LEU A 5 -14.71 -31.47 33.13
CA LEU A 5 -15.23 -30.62 32.05
C LEU A 5 -14.09 -30.00 31.25
N ASN A 6 -13.08 -29.47 31.93
CA ASN A 6 -11.89 -28.91 31.30
C ASN A 6 -11.12 -29.95 30.46
N ARG A 7 -10.98 -31.18 30.98
CA ARG A 7 -10.34 -32.28 30.24
C ARG A 7 -11.16 -32.69 29.01
N PHE A 8 -12.48 -32.71 29.12
CA PHE A 8 -13.37 -32.98 27.98
C PHE A 8 -13.20 -31.87 26.91
N TYR A 9 -13.25 -30.60 27.33
CA TYR A 9 -13.07 -29.45 26.45
C TYR A 9 -11.74 -29.50 25.71
N CYS A 10 -10.61 -29.68 26.42
CA CYS A 10 -9.29 -29.80 25.82
C CYS A 10 -9.20 -30.97 24.82
N ARG A 11 -9.80 -32.12 25.11
CA ARG A 11 -9.82 -33.26 24.18
C ARG A 11 -10.60 -32.92 22.92
N GLN A 12 -11.75 -32.25 23.06
CA GLN A 12 -12.57 -31.82 21.93
C GLN A 12 -11.82 -30.83 21.04
N ASP A 13 -11.14 -29.83 21.62
CA ASP A 13 -10.34 -28.86 20.89
C ASP A 13 -9.20 -29.51 20.10
N VAL A 14 -8.50 -30.45 20.72
CA VAL A 14 -7.44 -31.21 20.03
C VAL A 14 -8.01 -32.05 18.88
N SER A 15 -9.16 -32.74 19.10
CA SER A 15 -9.79 -33.55 18.07
C SER A 15 -10.18 -32.68 16.86
N VAL A 16 -10.87 -31.56 17.09
CA VAL A 16 -11.29 -30.63 16.03
C VAL A 16 -10.06 -30.06 15.29
N THR A 17 -9.00 -29.71 16.03
CA THR A 17 -7.75 -29.21 15.41
C THR A 17 -7.10 -30.26 14.52
N VAL A 18 -7.07 -31.53 14.96
CA VAL A 18 -6.54 -32.64 14.14
C VAL A 18 -7.36 -32.87 12.88
N ASP A 19 -8.69 -32.82 12.98
CA ASP A 19 -9.56 -33.03 11.82
C ASP A 19 -9.45 -31.85 10.84
N LEU A 20 -9.37 -30.63 11.35
CA LEU A 20 -9.08 -29.44 10.52
C LEU A 20 -7.72 -29.55 9.82
N TYR A 21 -6.69 -29.98 10.54
CA TYR A 21 -5.36 -30.19 9.96
C TYR A 21 -5.38 -31.19 8.80
N LYS A 22 -6.06 -32.33 8.99
CA LYS A 22 -6.22 -33.35 7.93
C LYS A 22 -6.93 -32.77 6.70
N LEU A 23 -8.05 -32.06 6.91
CA LEU A 23 -8.80 -31.42 5.83
C LEU A 23 -7.95 -30.43 5.07
N LEU A 24 -7.30 -29.49 5.77
CA LEU A 24 -6.45 -28.47 5.15
C LEU A 24 -5.25 -29.10 4.42
N THR A 25 -4.63 -30.15 4.98
CA THR A 25 -3.53 -30.85 4.31
C THR A 25 -3.98 -31.51 3.01
N GLN A 26 -5.20 -32.02 2.95
CA GLN A 26 -5.78 -32.57 1.74
C GLN A 26 -6.07 -31.47 0.71
N GLU A 27 -6.71 -30.38 1.11
CA GLU A 27 -7.05 -29.25 0.23
C GLU A 27 -5.80 -28.54 -0.33
N LEU A 28 -4.75 -28.44 0.48
CA LEU A 28 -3.48 -27.83 0.09
C LEU A 28 -2.54 -28.80 -0.64
N SER A 29 -2.96 -30.04 -0.88
CA SER A 29 -2.19 -30.97 -1.69
C SER A 29 -2.05 -30.43 -3.12
N GLY A 30 -0.82 -30.26 -3.60
CA GLY A 30 -0.54 -29.63 -4.91
C GLY A 30 -0.22 -28.13 -4.87
N TRP A 31 -0.26 -27.50 -3.68
CA TRP A 31 0.19 -26.10 -3.50
C TRP A 31 1.71 -25.93 -3.46
N GLY A 32 2.46 -27.01 -3.78
CA GLY A 32 3.93 -26.98 -3.86
C GLY A 32 4.57 -26.55 -2.52
N GLU A 33 5.60 -25.71 -2.64
CA GLU A 33 6.36 -25.21 -1.48
C GLU A 33 5.69 -24.01 -0.78
N SER A 34 4.54 -23.55 -1.23
CA SER A 34 3.93 -22.31 -0.77
C SER A 34 3.57 -22.33 0.72
N VAL A 35 3.09 -23.47 1.24
CA VAL A 35 2.72 -23.61 2.66
C VAL A 35 3.96 -23.48 3.55
N GLN A 36 5.06 -24.13 3.19
CA GLN A 36 6.31 -24.01 3.94
C GLN A 36 6.87 -22.60 3.88
N LEU A 37 6.84 -21.96 2.70
CA LEU A 37 7.24 -20.57 2.53
C LEU A 37 6.48 -19.62 3.48
N GLU A 38 5.16 -19.78 3.58
CA GLU A 38 4.36 -18.94 4.47
C GLU A 38 4.68 -19.18 5.96
N HIS A 39 4.97 -20.42 6.37
CA HIS A 39 5.39 -20.73 7.75
C HIS A 39 6.76 -20.11 8.07
N ASP A 40 7.73 -20.20 7.15
CA ASP A 40 9.05 -19.61 7.32
C ASP A 40 8.96 -18.08 7.43
N VAL A 41 8.15 -17.46 6.57
CA VAL A 41 7.88 -16.02 6.61
C VAL A 41 7.18 -15.63 7.91
N ALA A 42 6.17 -16.37 8.35
CA ALA A 42 5.47 -16.11 9.62
C ALA A 42 6.41 -16.11 10.82
N ALA A 43 7.37 -17.04 10.84
CA ALA A 43 8.38 -17.12 11.89
C ALA A 43 9.34 -15.90 11.89
N ILE A 44 9.67 -15.35 10.71
CA ILE A 44 10.46 -14.12 10.59
C ILE A 44 9.65 -12.92 11.07
N LEU A 45 8.42 -12.78 10.59
CA LEU A 45 7.53 -11.68 10.96
C LEU A 45 7.18 -11.67 12.45
N LYS A 46 7.11 -12.84 13.08
CA LYS A 46 6.92 -12.90 14.54
C LYS A 46 8.10 -12.29 15.30
N ARG A 47 9.34 -12.51 14.84
CA ARG A 47 10.52 -11.85 15.44
C ARG A 47 10.54 -10.35 15.13
N GLN A 48 10.13 -9.92 13.94
CA GLN A 48 9.96 -8.51 13.61
C GLN A 48 8.95 -7.85 14.55
N GLU A 49 7.78 -8.46 14.76
CA GLU A 49 6.76 -7.97 15.70
C GLU A 49 7.32 -7.86 17.13
N GLN A 50 8.10 -8.87 17.58
CA GLN A 50 8.74 -8.86 18.91
C GLN A 50 9.81 -7.77 19.04
N HIS A 51 10.58 -7.51 18.00
CA HIS A 51 11.58 -6.44 17.99
C HIS A 51 10.94 -5.05 17.91
N GLY A 52 9.94 -4.89 17.07
CA GLY A 52 9.29 -3.61 16.79
C GLY A 52 10.16 -2.63 16.00
N PHE A 53 9.61 -1.47 15.70
CA PHE A 53 10.31 -0.37 15.04
C PHE A 53 10.42 0.80 16.00
N LYS A 54 11.62 1.34 16.21
CA LYS A 54 11.83 2.46 17.12
C LYS A 54 11.17 3.72 16.60
N PHE A 55 10.48 4.43 17.50
CA PHE A 55 9.72 5.63 17.19
C PHE A 55 10.25 6.83 17.96
N ASP A 56 10.58 7.90 17.26
CA ASP A 56 11.05 9.17 17.85
C ASP A 56 9.87 9.99 18.37
N LYS A 57 9.54 9.82 19.65
CA LYS A 57 8.43 10.52 20.30
C LYS A 57 8.60 12.04 20.28
N HIS A 58 9.83 12.54 20.47
CA HIS A 58 10.07 13.98 20.55
C HIS A 58 9.83 14.67 19.19
N LYS A 59 10.33 14.08 18.12
CA LYS A 59 10.02 14.56 16.76
C LYS A 59 8.54 14.44 16.46
N GLY A 60 7.90 13.37 16.89
CA GLY A 60 6.47 13.14 16.69
C GLY A 60 5.62 14.20 17.42
N GLU A 61 5.94 14.56 18.66
CA GLU A 61 5.29 15.62 19.42
C GLU A 61 5.45 16.98 18.72
N ALA A 62 6.66 17.30 18.25
CA ALA A 62 6.91 18.52 17.50
C ALA A 62 6.11 18.60 16.21
N LEU A 63 6.04 17.49 15.45
CA LEU A 63 5.22 17.39 14.23
C LEU A 63 3.73 17.57 14.54
N LEU A 64 3.22 16.92 15.57
CA LEU A 64 1.81 17.08 15.97
C LEU A 64 1.49 18.52 16.37
N ALA A 65 2.38 19.18 17.11
CA ALA A 65 2.21 20.57 17.50
C ALA A 65 2.16 21.49 16.26
N GLN A 66 3.07 21.30 15.31
CA GLN A 66 3.08 22.02 14.05
C GLN A 66 1.78 21.83 13.26
N LEU A 67 1.40 20.57 12.98
CA LEU A 67 0.19 20.25 12.23
C LEU A 67 -1.08 20.80 12.89
N THR A 68 -1.16 20.73 14.21
CA THR A 68 -2.30 21.26 14.98
C THR A 68 -2.37 22.77 14.90
N GLY A 69 -1.22 23.46 14.94
CA GLY A 69 -1.14 24.91 14.75
C GLY A 69 -1.66 25.31 13.36
N GLU A 70 -1.18 24.65 12.31
CA GLU A 70 -1.62 24.94 10.93
C GLU A 70 -3.13 24.68 10.74
N VAL A 71 -3.67 23.63 11.35
CA VAL A 71 -5.12 23.35 11.32
C VAL A 71 -5.89 24.48 11.99
N ALA A 72 -5.44 24.96 13.15
CA ALA A 72 -6.12 26.05 13.88
C ALA A 72 -6.13 27.36 13.07
N ASP A 73 -5.04 27.68 12.37
CA ASP A 73 -4.95 28.84 11.50
C ASP A 73 -5.95 28.73 10.32
N ILE A 74 -6.00 27.56 9.66
CA ILE A 74 -6.93 27.29 8.57
C ILE A 74 -8.38 27.31 9.07
N GLU A 75 -8.69 26.73 10.23
CA GLU A 75 -10.03 26.80 10.82
C GLU A 75 -10.46 28.24 11.05
N SER A 76 -9.56 29.07 11.57
CA SER A 76 -9.83 30.49 11.82
C SER A 76 -10.14 31.24 10.52
N GLU A 77 -9.36 31.00 9.47
CA GLU A 77 -9.59 31.58 8.14
C GLU A 77 -10.94 31.12 7.53
N LEU A 78 -11.22 29.82 7.63
CA LEU A 78 -12.48 29.25 7.15
C LEU A 78 -13.71 29.74 7.90
N GLN A 79 -13.62 30.07 9.21
CA GLN A 79 -14.72 30.67 9.95
C GLN A 79 -15.01 32.11 9.51
N VAL A 80 -13.99 32.86 9.05
CA VAL A 80 -14.18 34.20 8.46
C VAL A 80 -14.85 34.08 7.10
N THR A 81 -14.40 33.15 6.26
CA THR A 81 -14.92 32.93 4.91
C THR A 81 -16.36 32.37 4.92
N PHE A 82 -16.63 31.45 5.83
CA PHE A 82 -17.92 30.80 6.01
C PHE A 82 -18.50 31.09 7.41
N PRO A 83 -19.12 32.24 7.62
CA PRO A 83 -19.67 32.60 8.91
C PRO A 83 -20.75 31.60 9.37
N PRO A 84 -20.99 31.50 10.70
CA PRO A 84 -21.98 30.58 11.23
C PRO A 84 -23.38 30.79 10.61
N ILE A 85 -24.09 29.69 10.40
CA ILE A 85 -25.52 29.77 10.03
C ILE A 85 -26.32 30.06 11.29
N VAL A 86 -27.12 31.12 11.24
CA VAL A 86 -28.00 31.54 12.33
C VAL A 86 -29.44 31.20 11.93
N GLU A 87 -30.06 30.26 12.64
CA GLU A 87 -31.42 29.82 12.39
C GLU A 87 -32.33 30.33 13.53
N GLU A 88 -33.25 31.24 13.22
CA GLU A 88 -34.34 31.59 14.14
C GLU A 88 -35.36 30.43 14.15
N ARG A 89 -35.67 29.93 15.33
CA ARG A 89 -36.56 28.79 15.52
C ARG A 89 -37.80 29.19 16.28
N VAL A 90 -38.95 28.69 15.86
CA VAL A 90 -40.23 28.90 16.52
C VAL A 90 -40.80 27.52 16.89
N SER A 91 -41.42 27.43 18.06
CA SER A 91 -42.02 26.18 18.51
C SER A 91 -43.29 25.88 17.72
N ASP A 92 -43.33 24.76 17.05
CA ASP A 92 -44.48 24.28 16.27
C ASP A 92 -45.73 24.09 17.17
N LYS A 93 -45.55 23.85 18.47
CA LYS A 93 -46.65 23.62 19.42
C LYS A 93 -47.21 24.89 20.03
N THR A 94 -46.40 25.94 20.21
CA THR A 94 -46.79 27.11 21.00
C THR A 94 -46.64 28.43 20.23
N GLY A 95 -46.05 28.43 19.03
CA GLY A 95 -45.76 29.63 18.26
C GLY A 95 -44.74 30.58 18.90
N LYS A 96 -44.12 30.21 20.03
CA LYS A 96 -43.14 31.06 20.73
C LYS A 96 -41.76 30.92 20.14
N PRO A 97 -40.97 32.03 20.10
CA PRO A 97 -39.57 31.95 19.68
C PRO A 97 -38.77 31.01 20.58
N LEU A 98 -38.01 30.12 19.99
CA LEU A 98 -37.04 29.26 20.63
C LEU A 98 -35.66 29.92 20.58
N LYS A 99 -34.71 29.37 21.35
CA LYS A 99 -33.32 29.82 21.32
C LYS A 99 -32.77 29.67 19.88
N THR A 100 -32.24 30.75 19.35
CA THR A 100 -31.59 30.81 18.06
C THR A 100 -30.51 29.73 17.99
N LYS A 101 -30.53 28.93 16.93
CA LYS A 101 -29.48 27.91 16.68
C LYS A 101 -28.39 28.54 15.85
N VAL A 102 -27.17 28.56 16.41
CA VAL A 102 -25.98 29.02 15.72
C VAL A 102 -25.13 27.78 15.38
N THR A 103 -24.91 27.53 14.10
CA THR A 103 -24.13 26.38 13.62
C THR A 103 -22.87 26.93 12.95
N PRO A 104 -21.67 26.83 13.60
CA PRO A 104 -20.42 27.20 12.99
C PRO A 104 -20.10 26.26 11.84
N PHE A 105 -19.31 26.71 10.87
CA PHE A 105 -18.83 25.87 9.79
C PHE A 105 -17.86 24.80 10.34
N ASN A 106 -18.12 23.54 10.02
CA ASN A 106 -17.24 22.43 10.34
C ASN A 106 -16.54 21.95 9.05
N PRO A 107 -15.26 22.28 8.82
CA PRO A 107 -14.52 21.89 7.63
C PRO A 107 -14.21 20.39 7.57
N GLY A 108 -14.48 19.61 8.61
CA GLY A 108 -14.47 18.15 8.60
C GLY A 108 -15.77 17.50 8.13
N SER A 109 -16.87 18.27 8.05
CA SER A 109 -18.18 17.78 7.63
C SER A 109 -18.36 17.86 6.11
N ARG A 110 -18.35 16.70 5.43
CA ARG A 110 -18.55 16.63 3.98
C ARG A 110 -19.86 17.29 3.54
N GLN A 111 -20.93 17.12 4.32
CA GLN A 111 -22.21 17.77 4.04
C GLN A 111 -22.10 19.29 4.06
N GLN A 112 -21.52 19.86 5.14
CA GLN A 112 -21.35 21.31 5.25
C GLN A 112 -20.39 21.86 4.18
N ILE A 113 -19.33 21.11 3.82
CA ILE A 113 -18.44 21.48 2.72
C ILE A 113 -19.25 21.61 1.41
N ALA A 114 -20.09 20.61 1.09
CA ALA A 114 -20.92 20.64 -0.10
C ALA A 114 -21.88 21.85 -0.10
N GLU A 115 -22.59 22.05 1.00
CA GLU A 115 -23.54 23.16 1.18
C GLU A 115 -22.86 24.52 1.01
N ARG A 116 -21.69 24.72 1.63
CA ARG A 116 -20.96 26.00 1.56
C ARG A 116 -20.35 26.26 0.20
N LEU A 117 -19.72 25.26 -0.43
CA LEU A 117 -19.14 25.43 -1.76
C LEU A 117 -20.22 25.57 -2.83
N ALA A 118 -21.42 25.01 -2.63
CA ALA A 118 -22.55 25.23 -3.53
C ALA A 118 -22.97 26.71 -3.56
N THR A 119 -22.87 27.44 -2.44
CA THR A 119 -23.15 28.90 -2.43
C THR A 119 -22.14 29.70 -3.25
N LEU A 120 -20.98 29.15 -3.55
CA LEU A 120 -19.94 29.70 -4.42
C LEU A 120 -20.03 29.18 -5.88
N GLY A 121 -21.12 28.45 -6.21
CA GLY A 121 -21.37 27.94 -7.57
C GLY A 121 -20.72 26.59 -7.87
N VAL A 122 -20.17 25.88 -6.89
CA VAL A 122 -19.61 24.54 -7.07
C VAL A 122 -20.73 23.51 -7.14
N THR A 123 -20.68 22.64 -8.15
CA THR A 123 -21.57 21.48 -8.27
C THR A 123 -20.74 20.21 -8.22
N PHE A 124 -21.03 19.34 -7.27
CA PHE A 124 -20.41 18.02 -7.17
C PHE A 124 -21.23 17.00 -7.98
N THR A 125 -20.57 16.30 -8.89
CA THR A 125 -21.22 15.33 -9.81
C THR A 125 -20.94 13.88 -9.46
N GLU A 126 -19.94 13.61 -8.63
CA GLU A 126 -19.56 12.25 -8.24
C GLU A 126 -20.27 11.83 -6.95
N GLU A 127 -20.92 10.67 -7.00
CA GLU A 127 -21.59 10.06 -5.86
C GLU A 127 -21.01 8.67 -5.55
N THR A 128 -21.09 8.29 -4.27
CA THR A 128 -20.82 6.92 -3.84
C THR A 128 -21.94 5.99 -4.32
N GLU A 129 -21.70 4.67 -4.31
CA GLU A 129 -22.74 3.65 -4.58
C GLU A 129 -24.00 3.81 -3.71
N LYS A 130 -23.89 4.50 -2.58
CA LYS A 130 -25.00 4.81 -1.65
C LYS A 130 -25.64 6.19 -1.87
N GLY A 131 -25.31 6.89 -2.97
CA GLY A 131 -25.86 8.19 -3.32
C GLY A 131 -25.34 9.36 -2.48
N SER A 132 -24.22 9.22 -1.77
CA SER A 132 -23.58 10.32 -1.07
C SER A 132 -22.55 10.99 -1.94
N THR A 133 -22.52 12.33 -1.98
CA THR A 133 -21.55 13.14 -2.70
C THR A 133 -20.12 12.77 -2.30
N ILE A 134 -19.24 12.51 -3.26
CA ILE A 134 -17.83 12.25 -3.01
C ILE A 134 -17.10 13.56 -2.81
N ILE A 135 -16.65 13.82 -1.60
CA ILE A 135 -15.81 14.97 -1.25
C ILE A 135 -14.56 14.44 -0.57
N ASN A 136 -13.43 14.63 -1.24
CA ASN A 136 -12.10 14.28 -0.76
C ASN A 136 -11.08 15.32 -1.23
N GLU A 137 -9.86 15.23 -0.73
CA GLU A 137 -8.77 16.18 -1.05
C GLU A 137 -8.62 16.35 -2.56
N LYS A 138 -8.58 15.25 -3.32
CA LYS A 138 -8.37 15.27 -4.77
C LYS A 138 -9.48 15.98 -5.55
N VAL A 139 -10.74 15.79 -5.14
CA VAL A 139 -11.89 16.45 -5.75
C VAL A 139 -11.82 17.96 -5.48
N LEU A 140 -11.50 18.34 -4.26
CA LEU A 140 -11.40 19.74 -3.83
C LEU A 140 -10.21 20.46 -4.49
N GLU A 141 -9.06 19.81 -4.62
CA GLU A 141 -7.88 20.33 -5.32
C GLU A 141 -8.15 20.62 -6.81
N GLY A 142 -9.05 19.86 -7.44
CA GLY A 142 -9.48 20.05 -8.81
C GLY A 142 -10.42 21.26 -9.02
N ILE A 143 -10.91 21.88 -7.95
CA ILE A 143 -11.80 23.04 -7.99
C ILE A 143 -10.95 24.31 -7.97
N ASP A 144 -11.12 25.19 -8.94
CA ASP A 144 -10.36 26.44 -9.01
C ASP A 144 -10.98 27.55 -8.14
N LEU A 145 -11.04 27.26 -6.83
CA LEU A 145 -11.46 28.18 -5.77
C LEU A 145 -10.48 28.12 -4.60
N PRO A 146 -10.02 29.28 -4.07
CA PRO A 146 -9.12 29.29 -2.90
C PRO A 146 -9.71 28.56 -1.70
N GLU A 147 -11.00 28.72 -1.45
CA GLU A 147 -11.74 28.09 -0.35
C GLU A 147 -11.72 26.56 -0.45
N ALA A 148 -11.89 26.03 -1.65
CA ALA A 148 -11.84 24.57 -1.88
C ALA A 148 -10.43 24.02 -1.62
N LYS A 149 -9.39 24.72 -2.07
CA LYS A 149 -7.99 24.36 -1.84
C LYS A 149 -7.64 24.44 -0.34
N LEU A 150 -8.16 25.44 0.35
CA LEU A 150 -7.97 25.59 1.81
C LEU A 150 -8.63 24.44 2.60
N ILE A 151 -9.85 24.04 2.21
CA ILE A 151 -10.55 22.88 2.79
C ILE A 151 -9.79 21.58 2.47
N ALA A 152 -9.28 21.41 1.24
CA ALA A 152 -8.46 20.24 0.87
C ALA A 152 -7.23 20.12 1.78
N ARG A 153 -6.51 21.25 2.01
CA ARG A 153 -5.37 21.31 2.92
C ARG A 153 -5.76 20.96 4.36
N TYR A 154 -6.87 21.49 4.85
CA TYR A 154 -7.41 21.15 6.17
C TYR A 154 -7.63 19.62 6.30
N LEU A 155 -8.29 18.99 5.34
CA LEU A 155 -8.58 17.56 5.37
C LEU A 155 -7.29 16.72 5.34
N MET A 156 -6.31 17.12 4.53
CA MET A 156 -5.00 16.47 4.47
C MET A 156 -4.27 16.56 5.82
N LEU A 157 -4.23 17.75 6.45
CA LEU A 157 -3.59 17.95 7.75
C LEU A 157 -4.28 17.12 8.84
N GLN A 158 -5.61 17.11 8.88
CA GLN A 158 -6.37 16.29 9.84
C GLN A 158 -6.06 14.80 9.68
N LYS A 159 -5.89 14.33 8.45
CA LYS A 159 -5.47 12.95 8.17
C LYS A 159 -4.06 12.68 8.70
N ARG A 160 -3.11 13.61 8.53
CA ARG A 160 -1.75 13.48 9.08
C ARG A 160 -1.75 13.46 10.60
N ILE A 161 -2.49 14.37 11.23
CA ILE A 161 -2.65 14.39 12.70
C ILE A 161 -3.20 13.04 13.18
N SER A 162 -4.27 12.54 12.56
CA SER A 162 -4.86 11.25 12.94
C SER A 162 -3.87 10.10 12.77
N GLN A 163 -3.07 10.08 11.70
CA GLN A 163 -2.04 9.07 11.48
C GLN A 163 -0.96 9.12 12.57
N VAL A 164 -0.35 10.28 12.78
CA VAL A 164 0.73 10.44 13.76
C VAL A 164 0.23 10.14 15.17
N SER A 165 -0.96 10.64 15.56
CA SER A 165 -1.57 10.33 16.85
C SER A 165 -1.78 8.83 17.03
N SER A 166 -2.27 8.12 16.01
CA SER A 166 -2.47 6.67 16.07
C SER A 166 -1.17 5.88 16.29
N TRP A 167 -0.03 6.43 15.89
CA TRP A 167 1.27 5.81 16.16
C TRP A 167 1.67 5.98 17.62
N PHE A 168 1.40 7.16 18.22
CA PHE A 168 1.64 7.38 19.65
C PHE A 168 0.86 6.41 20.53
N ASP A 169 -0.40 6.12 20.16
CA ASP A 169 -1.28 5.23 20.94
C ASP A 169 -0.74 3.80 21.06
N VAL A 170 0.15 3.39 20.15
CA VAL A 170 0.68 2.01 20.07
C VAL A 170 2.16 1.90 20.43
N VAL A 171 2.84 3.03 20.72
CA VAL A 171 4.24 2.99 21.18
C VAL A 171 4.31 2.36 22.56
N GLN A 172 5.11 1.31 22.70
CA GLN A 172 5.30 0.59 23.96
C GLN A 172 6.35 1.29 24.86
N PRO A 173 6.49 0.85 26.14
CA PRO A 173 7.45 1.44 27.09
C PRO A 173 8.91 1.38 26.65
N ASP A 174 9.28 0.46 25.75
CA ASP A 174 10.60 0.36 25.15
C ASP A 174 10.86 1.42 24.04
N GLY A 175 9.89 2.27 23.77
CA GLY A 175 9.96 3.29 22.72
C GLY A 175 9.78 2.75 21.31
N ARG A 176 9.27 1.53 21.15
CA ARG A 176 9.05 0.86 19.87
C ARG A 176 7.56 0.64 19.59
N VAL A 177 7.26 0.50 18.32
CA VAL A 177 5.95 0.11 17.81
C VAL A 177 6.02 -1.32 17.31
N HIS A 178 5.25 -2.22 17.91
CA HIS A 178 5.22 -3.64 17.61
C HIS A 178 4.07 -3.97 16.64
N GLY A 179 4.16 -3.42 15.43
CA GLY A 179 3.15 -3.62 14.40
C GLY A 179 3.05 -5.07 13.94
N ARG A 180 1.83 -5.56 13.79
CA ARG A 180 1.57 -6.92 13.33
C ARG A 180 1.46 -6.97 11.81
N VAL A 181 2.07 -8.01 11.22
CA VAL A 181 1.99 -8.31 9.79
C VAL A 181 1.28 -9.64 9.57
N ILE A 182 0.28 -9.66 8.70
CA ILE A 182 -0.44 -10.86 8.27
C ILE A 182 0.16 -11.29 6.94
N THR A 183 0.70 -12.51 6.87
CA THR A 183 1.47 -13.00 5.71
C THR A 183 0.68 -12.97 4.41
N ASN A 184 -0.58 -13.40 4.45
CA ASN A 184 -1.50 -13.53 3.31
C ASN A 184 -2.78 -12.70 3.50
N GLY A 185 -2.64 -11.44 3.94
CA GLY A 185 -3.80 -10.60 4.22
C GLY A 185 -4.53 -10.11 2.95
N ALA A 186 -3.85 -10.05 1.82
CA ALA A 186 -4.44 -9.68 0.54
C ALA A 186 -4.66 -10.91 -0.36
N VAL A 187 -5.67 -10.87 -1.24
CA VAL A 187 -5.95 -11.95 -2.21
C VAL A 187 -4.80 -12.22 -3.18
N THR A 188 -3.93 -11.23 -3.39
CA THR A 188 -2.71 -11.36 -4.19
C THR A 188 -1.58 -12.06 -3.45
N GLY A 189 -1.79 -12.49 -2.20
CA GLY A 189 -0.74 -13.04 -1.35
C GLY A 189 0.23 -11.98 -0.78
N ARG A 190 -0.01 -10.69 -1.01
CA ARG A 190 0.73 -9.61 -0.34
C ARG A 190 0.44 -9.60 1.15
N MET A 191 1.41 -9.16 1.93
CA MET A 191 1.26 -8.94 3.36
C MET A 191 0.35 -7.74 3.62
N THR A 192 -0.37 -7.77 4.74
CA THR A 192 -1.12 -6.62 5.27
C THR A 192 -0.68 -6.31 6.69
N HIS A 193 -0.88 -5.06 7.10
CA HIS A 193 -0.35 -4.53 8.35
C HIS A 193 -1.48 -4.02 9.22
N ILE A 194 -1.38 -4.25 10.53
CA ILE A 194 -2.32 -3.75 11.53
C ILE A 194 -1.57 -3.27 12.78
N SER A 195 -2.10 -2.27 13.43
CA SER A 195 -1.64 -1.75 14.73
C SER A 195 -0.17 -1.30 14.79
N PRO A 196 0.30 -0.40 13.93
CA PRO A 196 -0.41 0.34 12.89
C PRO A 196 -0.28 -0.29 11.49
N ASN A 197 -0.99 0.29 10.50
CA ASN A 197 -0.76 -0.07 9.11
C ASN A 197 0.48 0.66 8.56
N MET A 198 1.64 0.02 8.66
CA MET A 198 2.92 0.58 8.20
C MET A 198 2.96 0.88 6.69
N ALA A 199 2.15 0.17 5.89
CA ALA A 199 2.05 0.44 4.46
C ALA A 199 1.35 1.77 4.12
N GLN A 200 0.74 2.43 5.11
CA GLN A 200 0.13 3.76 4.95
C GLN A 200 1.01 4.90 5.45
N VAL A 201 2.22 4.64 5.95
CA VAL A 201 3.18 5.72 6.24
C VAL A 201 3.45 6.48 4.93
N PRO A 202 3.26 7.82 4.92
CA PRO A 202 3.35 8.60 3.70
C PRO A 202 4.73 8.46 3.04
N ASN A 203 4.77 8.46 1.71
CA ASN A 203 6.04 8.49 0.98
C ASN A 203 6.68 9.90 1.07
N SER A 204 7.99 9.97 0.89
CA SER A 204 8.75 11.23 1.00
C SER A 204 8.34 12.30 -0.02
N GLY A 205 7.68 11.93 -1.11
CA GLY A 205 7.16 12.88 -2.12
C GLY A 205 5.80 13.48 -1.76
N SER A 206 5.13 12.99 -0.71
CA SER A 206 3.87 13.56 -0.23
C SER A 206 4.12 14.63 0.84
N GLU A 207 3.17 15.55 1.00
CA GLU A 207 3.25 16.58 2.03
C GLU A 207 3.34 15.93 3.43
N TYR A 208 4.32 16.36 4.24
CA TYR A 208 4.72 15.77 5.52
C TYR A 208 5.17 14.30 5.46
N GLY A 209 5.46 13.78 4.27
CA GLY A 209 5.96 12.42 4.12
C GLY A 209 7.36 12.23 4.67
N VAL A 210 8.23 13.22 4.47
CA VAL A 210 9.59 13.25 5.02
C VAL A 210 9.55 13.20 6.54
N GLU A 211 8.81 14.11 7.16
CA GLU A 211 8.67 14.22 8.61
C GLU A 211 8.07 12.95 9.21
N CYS A 212 7.05 12.38 8.57
CA CYS A 212 6.45 11.12 9.02
C CYS A 212 7.43 9.95 8.97
N ARG A 213 8.28 9.86 7.95
CA ARG A 213 9.30 8.80 7.85
C ARG A 213 10.48 9.00 8.79
N GLU A 214 10.86 10.22 9.10
CA GLU A 214 11.89 10.54 10.08
C GLU A 214 11.55 10.10 11.51
N LEU A 215 10.27 9.84 11.81
CA LEU A 215 9.85 9.32 13.11
C LEU A 215 10.27 7.86 13.36
N TRP A 216 10.54 7.11 12.29
CA TRP A 216 10.93 5.69 12.36
C TRP A 216 12.44 5.58 12.29
N THR A 217 13.07 5.23 13.40
CA THR A 217 14.52 5.32 13.61
C THR A 217 15.10 4.04 14.20
N VAL A 218 16.33 4.06 14.64
CA VAL A 218 17.08 2.93 15.23
C VAL A 218 17.70 3.31 16.55
N GLU A 219 18.22 2.32 17.29
CA GLU A 219 18.99 2.57 18.50
C GLU A 219 20.33 3.27 18.19
N PRO A 220 20.86 4.09 19.13
CA PRO A 220 22.20 4.66 18.98
C PRO A 220 23.26 3.56 18.76
N GLY A 221 24.13 3.77 17.76
CA GLY A 221 25.15 2.79 17.35
C GLY A 221 24.67 1.81 16.28
N ASN A 222 23.38 1.80 15.96
CA ASN A 222 22.82 1.05 14.85
C ASN A 222 22.53 1.94 13.64
N LYS A 223 22.36 1.30 12.49
CA LYS A 223 21.86 1.87 11.24
C LYS A 223 20.60 1.16 10.80
N LEU A 224 19.78 1.87 10.06
CA LEU A 224 18.69 1.32 9.30
C LEU A 224 19.20 1.04 7.88
N VAL A 225 18.96 -0.16 7.39
CA VAL A 225 19.18 -0.53 6.00
C VAL A 225 17.83 -0.69 5.35
N GLY A 226 17.50 0.18 4.40
CA GLY A 226 16.30 0.08 3.58
C GLY A 226 16.64 -0.60 2.27
N ILE A 227 15.89 -1.61 1.90
CA ILE A 227 16.09 -2.41 0.68
C ILE A 227 14.80 -2.39 -0.12
N ASP A 228 14.88 -2.08 -1.42
CA ASP A 228 13.76 -2.05 -2.35
C ASP A 228 14.04 -2.91 -3.58
N ALA A 229 13.02 -3.65 -4.05
CA ALA A 229 13.15 -4.46 -5.26
C ALA A 229 12.92 -3.62 -6.51
N SER A 230 13.96 -3.46 -7.33
CA SER A 230 13.96 -2.57 -8.49
C SER A 230 12.98 -3.00 -9.57
N GLY A 231 11.92 -2.19 -9.81
CA GLY A 231 10.97 -2.37 -10.92
C GLY A 231 10.21 -3.69 -10.90
N LEU A 232 9.83 -4.17 -9.72
CA LEU A 232 9.31 -5.51 -9.47
C LEU A 232 8.15 -5.90 -10.40
N GLU A 233 7.09 -5.07 -10.49
CA GLU A 233 5.91 -5.40 -11.31
C GLU A 233 6.24 -5.54 -12.81
N LEU A 234 7.12 -4.68 -13.35
CA LEU A 234 7.50 -4.74 -14.78
C LEU A 234 8.39 -5.94 -15.07
N ARG A 235 9.23 -6.37 -14.12
CA ARG A 235 10.04 -7.58 -14.24
C ARG A 235 9.17 -8.85 -14.18
N MET A 236 8.14 -8.87 -13.32
CA MET A 236 7.14 -9.94 -13.30
C MET A 236 6.36 -9.97 -14.62
N LEU A 237 5.98 -8.81 -15.14
CA LEU A 237 5.33 -8.72 -16.45
C LEU A 237 6.21 -9.30 -17.55
N ALA A 238 7.49 -8.94 -17.63
CA ALA A 238 8.43 -9.46 -18.60
C ALA A 238 8.61 -10.99 -18.49
N HIS A 239 8.65 -11.52 -17.26
CA HIS A 239 8.69 -12.97 -17.03
C HIS A 239 7.53 -13.69 -17.70
N TYR A 240 6.30 -13.19 -17.52
CA TYR A 240 5.10 -13.82 -18.05
C TYR A 240 4.89 -13.56 -19.55
N MET A 241 5.25 -12.37 -20.05
CA MET A 241 5.20 -12.04 -21.48
C MET A 241 6.12 -12.88 -22.33
N LYS A 242 7.28 -13.31 -21.80
CA LYS A 242 8.32 -14.05 -22.52
C LYS A 242 8.84 -13.31 -23.76
N ASP A 243 8.81 -11.99 -23.73
CA ASP A 243 9.29 -11.12 -24.80
C ASP A 243 10.70 -10.64 -24.49
N ALA A 244 11.67 -11.12 -25.30
CA ALA A 244 13.07 -10.78 -25.13
C ALA A 244 13.37 -9.29 -25.36
N ARG A 245 12.62 -8.62 -26.26
CA ARG A 245 12.78 -7.18 -26.52
C ARG A 245 12.30 -6.37 -25.33
N TYR A 246 11.13 -6.71 -24.79
CA TYR A 246 10.60 -6.05 -23.59
C TYR A 246 11.52 -6.26 -22.38
N THR A 247 12.02 -7.47 -22.19
CA THR A 247 13.00 -7.78 -21.16
C THR A 247 14.29 -6.98 -21.32
N ASN A 248 14.81 -6.83 -22.54
CA ASN A 248 16.01 -6.03 -22.81
C ASN A 248 15.80 -4.55 -22.49
N GLU A 249 14.62 -3.99 -22.77
CA GLU A 249 14.31 -2.60 -22.40
C GLU A 249 14.28 -2.39 -20.87
N ILE A 250 13.89 -3.40 -20.09
CA ILE A 250 13.93 -3.34 -18.62
C ILE A 250 15.37 -3.39 -18.11
N LEU A 251 16.23 -4.22 -18.72
CA LEU A 251 17.56 -4.48 -18.22
C LEU A 251 18.59 -3.46 -18.68
N ASN A 252 18.50 -3.01 -19.93
CA ASN A 252 19.54 -2.23 -20.60
C ASN A 252 19.03 -0.92 -21.23
N GLY A 253 17.73 -0.69 -21.23
CA GLY A 253 17.07 0.46 -21.83
C GLY A 253 16.30 1.32 -20.82
N ASP A 254 15.28 1.98 -21.32
CA ASP A 254 14.28 2.70 -20.51
C ASP A 254 12.88 2.19 -20.87
N ILE A 255 12.39 1.27 -20.05
CA ILE A 255 11.08 0.66 -20.24
C ILE A 255 9.93 1.66 -20.25
N HIS A 256 10.03 2.76 -19.53
CA HIS A 256 8.99 3.80 -19.53
C HIS A 256 9.00 4.57 -20.85
N THR A 257 10.14 4.82 -21.44
CA THR A 257 10.25 5.39 -22.79
C THR A 257 9.77 4.39 -23.85
N ALA A 258 10.07 3.09 -23.71
CA ALA A 258 9.54 2.06 -24.59
C ALA A 258 8.01 2.00 -24.52
N ASN A 259 7.42 2.02 -23.34
CA ASN A 259 5.98 2.06 -23.13
C ASN A 259 5.36 3.37 -23.63
N GLN A 260 6.03 4.51 -23.49
CA GLN A 260 5.63 5.80 -24.04
C GLN A 260 5.46 5.72 -25.56
N LYS A 261 6.46 5.18 -26.26
CA LYS A 261 6.41 5.00 -27.72
C LYS A 261 5.32 4.02 -28.13
N ALA A 262 5.19 2.89 -27.44
CA ALA A 262 4.16 1.89 -27.72
C ALA A 262 2.74 2.45 -27.54
N ALA A 263 2.50 3.22 -26.52
CA ALA A 263 1.24 3.90 -26.26
C ALA A 263 1.05 5.14 -27.15
N GLY A 264 2.13 5.75 -27.64
CA GLY A 264 2.14 7.00 -28.40
C GLY A 264 1.79 8.19 -27.52
N LEU A 265 2.32 8.23 -26.33
CA LEU A 265 2.17 9.30 -25.36
C LEU A 265 3.30 10.33 -25.52
N GLU A 266 3.01 11.60 -25.19
CA GLU A 266 3.99 12.70 -25.31
C GLU A 266 4.99 12.70 -24.16
N SER A 267 4.54 12.28 -22.95
CA SER A 267 5.35 12.33 -21.73
C SER A 267 5.70 10.94 -21.20
N ARG A 268 6.98 10.77 -20.83
CA ARG A 268 7.47 9.57 -20.13
C ARG A 268 6.78 9.37 -18.76
N ASN A 269 6.51 10.46 -18.04
CA ASN A 269 5.82 10.40 -16.75
C ASN A 269 4.37 9.97 -16.91
N THR A 270 3.68 10.47 -17.92
CA THR A 270 2.32 10.02 -18.27
C THR A 270 2.32 8.54 -18.65
N ALA A 271 3.34 8.07 -19.38
CA ALA A 271 3.49 6.66 -19.73
C ALA A 271 3.73 5.78 -18.50
N LYS A 272 4.53 6.25 -17.53
CA LYS A 272 4.71 5.57 -16.25
C LYS A 272 3.37 5.43 -15.51
N THR A 273 2.61 6.50 -15.38
CA THR A 273 1.28 6.46 -14.74
C THR A 273 0.31 5.56 -15.50
N PHE A 274 0.31 5.65 -16.82
CA PHE A 274 -0.54 4.85 -17.71
C PHE A 274 -0.28 3.35 -17.54
N ILE A 275 1.00 2.90 -17.62
CA ILE A 275 1.31 1.47 -17.56
C ILE A 275 0.89 0.86 -16.24
N TYR A 276 1.17 1.51 -15.09
CA TYR A 276 0.74 1.00 -13.80
C TYR A 276 -0.78 0.99 -13.66
N ALA A 277 -1.48 2.05 -14.09
CA ALA A 277 -2.94 2.06 -14.08
C ALA A 277 -3.53 0.94 -14.97
N PHE A 278 -2.95 0.71 -16.14
CA PHE A 278 -3.35 -0.36 -17.05
C PHE A 278 -3.14 -1.75 -16.41
N LEU A 279 -1.97 -2.00 -15.82
CA LEU A 279 -1.66 -3.27 -15.15
C LEU A 279 -2.55 -3.52 -13.93
N TYR A 280 -2.96 -2.45 -13.24
CA TYR A 280 -3.89 -2.53 -12.10
C TYR A 280 -5.36 -2.64 -12.52
N GLY A 281 -5.63 -2.80 -13.82
CA GLY A 281 -6.98 -3.03 -14.33
C GLY A 281 -7.85 -1.78 -14.42
N ALA A 282 -7.24 -0.59 -14.54
CA ALA A 282 -8.00 0.64 -14.73
C ALA A 282 -8.84 0.58 -16.02
N GLY A 283 -10.12 0.92 -15.92
CA GLY A 283 -11.03 1.03 -17.06
C GLY A 283 -10.69 2.20 -17.97
N ALA A 284 -11.28 2.21 -19.17
CA ALA A 284 -11.02 3.20 -20.20
C ALA A 284 -11.27 4.65 -19.76
N ALA A 285 -12.26 4.90 -18.91
CA ALA A 285 -12.55 6.22 -18.36
C ALA A 285 -11.38 6.75 -17.51
N LYS A 286 -10.84 5.91 -16.59
CA LYS A 286 -9.70 6.27 -15.77
C LYS A 286 -8.42 6.46 -16.59
N ILE A 287 -8.21 5.63 -17.61
CA ILE A 287 -7.08 5.77 -18.54
C ILE A 287 -7.21 7.07 -19.36
N GLY A 288 -8.42 7.42 -19.83
CA GLY A 288 -8.68 8.70 -20.49
C GLY A 288 -8.34 9.89 -19.60
N ALA A 289 -8.78 9.87 -18.33
CA ALA A 289 -8.48 10.92 -17.36
C ALA A 289 -6.97 11.11 -17.10
N ILE A 290 -6.16 10.04 -17.13
CA ILE A 290 -4.69 10.12 -16.97
C ILE A 290 -4.04 10.95 -18.10
N VAL A 291 -4.63 10.92 -19.29
CA VAL A 291 -4.13 11.67 -20.45
C VAL A 291 -4.91 12.97 -20.71
N GLY A 292 -5.72 13.40 -19.74
CA GLY A 292 -6.52 14.64 -19.86
C GLY A 292 -7.64 14.55 -20.89
N SER A 293 -8.19 13.36 -21.16
CA SER A 293 -9.18 13.10 -22.19
C SER A 293 -10.32 12.19 -21.69
N ASP A 294 -11.22 11.82 -22.58
CA ASP A 294 -12.42 11.04 -22.29
C ASP A 294 -12.20 9.52 -22.34
N GLU A 295 -13.25 8.76 -22.03
CA GLU A 295 -13.25 7.30 -22.08
C GLU A 295 -12.97 6.75 -23.48
N LYS A 296 -13.44 7.43 -24.53
CA LYS A 296 -13.26 7.01 -25.92
C LYS A 296 -11.78 7.02 -26.31
N ASP A 297 -11.06 8.06 -25.91
CA ASP A 297 -9.63 8.18 -26.13
C ASP A 297 -8.83 7.24 -25.23
N GLY A 298 -9.24 7.04 -23.98
CA GLY A 298 -8.68 5.99 -23.12
C GLY A 298 -8.78 4.61 -23.76
N ARG A 299 -9.92 4.28 -24.37
CA ARG A 299 -10.13 3.02 -25.10
C ARG A 299 -9.25 2.90 -26.35
N LYS A 300 -9.04 4.00 -27.09
CA LYS A 300 -8.11 4.03 -28.24
C LYS A 300 -6.67 3.82 -27.79
N LEU A 301 -6.27 4.48 -26.71
CA LEU A 301 -4.92 4.37 -26.13
C LEU A 301 -4.62 2.93 -25.72
N MET A 302 -5.52 2.28 -24.97
CA MET A 302 -5.38 0.87 -24.59
C MET A 302 -5.24 -0.04 -25.80
N ARG A 303 -6.07 0.12 -26.84
CA ARG A 303 -6.00 -0.67 -28.08
C ARG A 303 -4.68 -0.45 -28.82
N ARG A 304 -4.21 0.81 -28.91
CA ARG A 304 -2.93 1.15 -29.54
C ARG A 304 -1.77 0.48 -28.82
N PHE A 305 -1.77 0.58 -27.50
CA PHE A 305 -0.73 -0.01 -26.66
C PHE A 305 -0.67 -1.53 -26.84
N LEU A 306 -1.80 -2.24 -26.73
CA LEU A 306 -1.86 -3.69 -26.93
C LEU A 306 -1.44 -4.13 -28.33
N ARG A 307 -1.81 -3.37 -29.38
CA ARG A 307 -1.37 -3.65 -30.76
C ARG A 307 0.14 -3.52 -30.93
N ASN A 308 0.76 -2.57 -30.24
CA ASN A 308 2.20 -2.34 -30.28
C ASN A 308 2.99 -3.21 -29.27
N THR A 309 2.27 -3.93 -28.41
CA THR A 309 2.83 -4.86 -27.41
C THR A 309 2.05 -6.19 -27.48
N PRO A 310 2.17 -6.95 -28.59
CA PRO A 310 1.34 -8.13 -28.83
C PRO A 310 1.50 -9.22 -27.75
N ALA A 311 2.73 -9.42 -27.23
CA ALA A 311 2.97 -10.38 -26.15
C ALA A 311 2.19 -10.07 -24.87
N LEU A 312 1.88 -8.78 -24.60
CA LEU A 312 1.00 -8.38 -23.49
C LEU A 312 -0.47 -8.73 -23.78
N GLY A 313 -0.92 -8.57 -25.03
CA GLY A 313 -2.23 -9.00 -25.46
C GLY A 313 -2.42 -10.51 -25.28
N GLU A 314 -1.48 -11.31 -25.78
CA GLU A 314 -1.49 -12.77 -25.62
C GLU A 314 -1.48 -13.21 -24.16
N LEU A 315 -0.67 -12.54 -23.31
CA LEU A 315 -0.67 -12.80 -21.86
C LEU A 315 -2.03 -12.51 -21.25
N LYS A 316 -2.64 -11.37 -21.57
CA LYS A 316 -3.96 -11.01 -21.06
C LYS A 316 -5.02 -12.02 -21.43
N ASP A 317 -5.07 -12.45 -22.70
CA ASP A 317 -6.02 -13.45 -23.19
C ASP A 317 -5.78 -14.82 -22.53
N LYS A 318 -4.52 -15.18 -22.29
CA LYS A 318 -4.19 -16.40 -21.56
C LYS A 318 -4.66 -16.37 -20.12
N VAL A 319 -4.44 -15.25 -19.44
CA VAL A 319 -4.83 -15.06 -18.03
C VAL A 319 -6.36 -15.11 -17.91
N SER A 320 -7.12 -14.45 -18.79
CA SER A 320 -8.60 -14.51 -18.82
C SER A 320 -9.09 -15.94 -19.00
N ARG A 321 -8.54 -16.68 -19.98
CA ARG A 321 -8.92 -18.09 -20.21
C ARG A 321 -8.62 -19.01 -19.03
N LEU A 322 -7.49 -18.80 -18.32
CA LEU A 322 -7.19 -19.57 -17.10
C LEU A 322 -8.18 -19.27 -15.99
N TYR A 323 -8.50 -17.99 -15.81
CA TYR A 323 -9.49 -17.57 -14.81
C TYR A 323 -10.89 -18.13 -15.11
N GLU A 324 -11.36 -18.06 -16.36
CA GLU A 324 -12.64 -18.60 -16.79
C GLU A 324 -12.74 -20.12 -16.56
N ARG A 325 -11.64 -20.84 -16.78
CA ARG A 325 -11.60 -22.29 -16.62
C ARG A 325 -11.50 -22.74 -15.16
N ASP A 326 -10.62 -22.13 -14.37
CA ASP A 326 -10.18 -22.64 -13.08
C ASP A 326 -10.63 -21.78 -11.89
N GLY A 327 -11.04 -20.52 -12.12
CA GLY A 327 -11.40 -19.56 -11.07
C GLY A 327 -10.17 -18.99 -10.30
N PHE A 328 -8.97 -19.47 -10.59
CA PHE A 328 -7.71 -19.04 -9.98
C PHE A 328 -6.56 -19.02 -10.99
N LEU A 329 -5.45 -18.42 -10.61
CA LEU A 329 -4.21 -18.41 -11.39
C LEU A 329 -3.09 -19.13 -10.62
N PRO A 330 -2.19 -19.86 -11.32
CA PRO A 330 -1.06 -20.51 -10.66
C PRO A 330 -0.02 -19.46 -10.23
N GLY A 331 0.35 -19.47 -8.96
CA GLY A 331 1.48 -18.73 -8.42
C GLY A 331 2.83 -19.37 -8.77
N LEU A 332 3.93 -18.61 -8.62
CA LEU A 332 5.29 -19.09 -8.93
C LEU A 332 5.74 -20.27 -8.05
N ASP A 333 5.17 -20.43 -6.88
CA ASP A 333 5.45 -21.47 -5.90
C ASP A 333 4.38 -22.57 -5.84
N GLY A 334 3.49 -22.61 -6.83
CA GLY A 334 2.43 -23.60 -6.94
C GLY A 334 1.11 -23.26 -6.23
N ARG A 335 1.04 -22.14 -5.49
CA ARG A 335 -0.22 -21.71 -4.85
C ARG A 335 -1.29 -21.32 -5.86
N HIS A 336 -2.54 -21.37 -5.42
CA HIS A 336 -3.66 -20.85 -6.19
C HIS A 336 -3.89 -19.37 -5.81
N LEU A 337 -3.70 -18.46 -6.78
CA LEU A 337 -4.01 -17.05 -6.63
C LEU A 337 -5.50 -16.85 -6.97
N LEU A 338 -6.30 -16.56 -5.96
CA LEU A 338 -7.73 -16.31 -6.13
C LEU A 338 -7.96 -14.99 -6.85
N VAL A 339 -8.80 -14.99 -7.87
CA VAL A 339 -9.10 -13.82 -8.68
C VAL A 339 -10.51 -13.34 -8.36
N ARG A 340 -10.68 -12.05 -8.04
CA ARG A 340 -11.98 -11.47 -7.70
C ARG A 340 -12.85 -11.19 -8.92
N SER A 341 -12.23 -10.84 -10.04
CA SER A 341 -12.89 -10.51 -11.30
C SER A 341 -11.91 -10.63 -12.45
N GLU A 342 -12.41 -10.84 -13.66
CA GLU A 342 -11.59 -10.91 -14.87
C GLU A 342 -10.67 -9.68 -15.02
N HIS A 343 -11.19 -8.48 -14.75
CA HIS A 343 -10.41 -7.23 -14.84
C HIS A 343 -9.22 -7.18 -13.88
N SER A 344 -9.30 -7.88 -12.75
CA SER A 344 -8.23 -7.94 -11.76
C SER A 344 -7.23 -9.09 -11.97
N ALA A 345 -7.49 -9.98 -12.94
CA ALA A 345 -6.73 -11.22 -13.11
C ALA A 345 -5.24 -10.97 -13.41
N LEU A 346 -4.92 -10.10 -14.37
CA LEU A 346 -3.53 -9.75 -14.69
C LEU A 346 -2.83 -9.11 -13.48
N ASN A 347 -3.49 -8.16 -12.81
CA ASN A 347 -2.95 -7.54 -11.60
C ASN A 347 -2.69 -8.57 -10.49
N THR A 348 -3.63 -9.48 -10.27
CA THR A 348 -3.50 -10.56 -9.27
C THR A 348 -2.29 -11.44 -9.58
N LEU A 349 -2.08 -11.80 -10.85
CA LEU A 349 -0.92 -12.59 -11.29
C LEU A 349 0.40 -11.87 -11.00
N LEU A 350 0.53 -10.60 -11.40
CA LEU A 350 1.77 -9.83 -11.27
C LEU A 350 2.09 -9.51 -9.81
N GLN A 351 1.11 -9.05 -9.05
CA GLN A 351 1.29 -8.76 -7.63
C GLN A 351 1.56 -10.03 -6.82
N GLY A 352 0.89 -11.14 -7.17
CA GLY A 352 1.14 -12.44 -6.53
C GLY A 352 2.55 -12.95 -6.79
N ALA A 353 3.04 -12.83 -8.01
CA ALA A 353 4.41 -13.20 -8.35
C ALA A 353 5.44 -12.34 -7.58
N GLY A 354 5.23 -11.03 -7.50
CA GLY A 354 6.07 -10.13 -6.71
C GLY A 354 6.06 -10.48 -5.21
N ALA A 355 4.88 -10.77 -4.65
CA ALA A 355 4.76 -11.16 -3.25
C ALA A 355 5.50 -12.48 -2.94
N ILE A 356 5.40 -13.48 -3.82
CA ILE A 356 6.10 -14.75 -3.68
C ILE A 356 7.62 -14.55 -3.76
N LEU A 357 8.09 -13.73 -4.72
CA LEU A 357 9.50 -13.39 -4.84
C LEU A 357 10.02 -12.76 -3.55
N MET A 358 9.36 -11.71 -3.06
CA MET A 358 9.80 -10.99 -1.85
C MET A 358 9.79 -11.89 -0.61
N LYS A 359 8.82 -12.77 -0.46
CA LYS A 359 8.78 -13.77 0.61
C LYS A 359 9.94 -14.78 0.51
N LYS A 360 10.22 -15.30 -0.68
CA LYS A 360 11.36 -16.20 -0.90
C LYS A 360 12.68 -15.50 -0.61
N SER A 361 12.83 -14.27 -1.08
CA SER A 361 14.00 -13.42 -0.81
C SER A 361 14.19 -13.16 0.69
N LEU A 362 13.10 -12.87 1.41
CA LEU A 362 13.13 -12.65 2.85
C LEU A 362 13.65 -13.88 3.62
N VAL A 363 13.21 -15.07 3.23
CA VAL A 363 13.68 -16.34 3.83
C VAL A 363 15.16 -16.57 3.52
N ILE A 364 15.59 -16.33 2.28
CA ILE A 364 17.00 -16.45 1.87
C ILE A 364 17.87 -15.47 2.67
N LEU A 365 17.47 -14.19 2.75
CA LEU A 365 18.20 -13.19 3.53
C LEU A 365 18.30 -13.58 5.00
N ASN A 366 17.18 -13.97 5.63
CA ASN A 366 17.18 -14.40 7.03
C ASN A 366 18.14 -15.58 7.29
N ASN A 367 18.23 -16.52 6.35
CA ASN A 367 19.15 -17.65 6.48
C ASN A 367 20.62 -17.22 6.32
N LYS A 368 20.90 -16.32 5.37
CA LYS A 368 22.24 -15.73 5.19
C LYS A 368 22.70 -14.97 6.44
N LEU A 369 21.83 -14.15 7.03
CA LEU A 369 22.13 -13.41 8.27
C LEU A 369 22.45 -14.35 9.42
N LYS A 370 21.69 -15.44 9.59
CA LYS A 370 21.95 -16.46 10.60
C LYS A 370 23.30 -17.18 10.38
N CYS A 371 23.59 -17.56 9.13
CA CYS A 371 24.86 -18.22 8.79
C CYS A 371 26.06 -17.27 8.98
N GLY A 372 25.88 -15.99 8.70
CA GLY A 372 26.91 -14.95 8.92
C GLY A 372 27.05 -14.50 10.37
N ILE A 373 26.18 -14.98 11.28
CA ILE A 373 26.13 -14.58 12.70
C ILE A 373 25.96 -13.05 12.85
N ILE A 374 25.21 -12.44 11.92
CA ILE A 374 24.93 -11.00 11.93
C ILE A 374 23.64 -10.77 12.72
N ASP A 375 23.71 -9.92 13.75
CA ASP A 375 22.54 -9.56 14.56
C ASP A 375 21.71 -8.45 13.90
N ALA A 376 21.04 -8.79 12.80
CA ALA A 376 20.14 -7.91 12.08
C ALA A 376 18.68 -8.17 12.49
N LYS A 377 17.93 -7.08 12.66
CA LYS A 377 16.52 -7.10 13.08
C LYS A 377 15.64 -6.48 12.01
N PHE A 378 14.68 -7.26 11.51
CA PHE A 378 13.66 -6.68 10.62
C PHE A 378 12.75 -5.74 11.43
N CYS A 379 12.52 -4.54 10.91
CA CYS A 379 11.65 -3.51 11.50
C CYS A 379 10.36 -3.35 10.69
N ALA A 380 10.44 -3.42 9.35
CA ALA A 380 9.29 -3.35 8.47
C ALA A 380 9.47 -4.23 7.23
N ASN A 381 8.36 -4.75 6.73
CA ASN A 381 8.20 -5.41 5.44
C ASN A 381 7.01 -4.78 4.74
N VAL A 382 7.23 -3.86 3.81
CA VAL A 382 6.17 -3.10 3.14
C VAL A 382 6.25 -3.34 1.63
N HIS A 383 5.34 -4.15 1.11
CA HIS A 383 5.26 -4.52 -0.31
C HIS A 383 6.55 -5.16 -0.86
N ASP A 384 7.40 -4.38 -1.49
CA ASP A 384 8.67 -4.71 -2.11
C ASP A 384 9.88 -4.13 -1.36
N GLU A 385 9.63 -3.56 -0.17
CA GLU A 385 10.61 -2.89 0.68
C GLU A 385 10.80 -3.61 2.02
N TRP A 386 12.05 -3.68 2.48
CA TRP A 386 12.40 -4.07 3.85
C TRP A 386 13.15 -2.95 4.56
N GLN A 387 12.91 -2.82 5.86
CA GLN A 387 13.68 -1.98 6.76
C GLN A 387 14.31 -2.87 7.83
N VAL A 388 15.64 -2.84 7.93
CA VAL A 388 16.43 -3.72 8.78
C VAL A 388 17.35 -2.89 9.67
N GLU A 389 17.21 -3.05 10.99
CA GLU A 389 18.11 -2.45 11.97
C GLU A 389 19.31 -3.38 12.23
N VAL A 390 20.53 -2.84 12.18
CA VAL A 390 21.78 -3.59 12.34
C VAL A 390 22.87 -2.66 12.85
N SER A 391 23.97 -3.22 13.40
CA SER A 391 25.16 -2.46 13.77
C SER A 391 25.69 -1.63 12.58
N GLU A 392 26.27 -0.47 12.86
CA GLU A 392 26.86 0.38 11.79
C GLU A 392 27.91 -0.38 10.98
N GLU A 393 28.68 -1.27 11.63
CA GLU A 393 29.75 -2.05 11.00
C GLU A 393 29.21 -3.04 9.95
N ASP A 394 28.03 -3.62 10.18
CA ASP A 394 27.45 -4.66 9.34
C ASP A 394 26.49 -4.10 8.27
N ALA A 395 26.15 -2.82 8.33
CA ALA A 395 25.09 -2.23 7.52
C ALA A 395 25.29 -2.43 6.00
N GLU A 396 26.50 -2.13 5.51
CA GLU A 396 26.85 -2.32 4.09
C GLU A 396 26.82 -3.79 3.66
N GLN A 397 27.26 -4.68 4.54
CA GLN A 397 27.22 -6.12 4.29
C GLN A 397 25.79 -6.62 4.20
N VAL A 398 24.92 -6.21 5.11
CA VAL A 398 23.49 -6.56 5.12
C VAL A 398 22.80 -6.08 3.85
N GLY A 399 23.06 -4.84 3.42
CA GLY A 399 22.53 -4.31 2.16
C GLY A 399 22.90 -5.18 0.95
N LYS A 400 24.17 -5.53 0.81
CA LYS A 400 24.66 -6.41 -0.27
C LYS A 400 24.05 -7.82 -0.20
N MET A 401 23.95 -8.38 1.00
CA MET A 401 23.32 -9.70 1.21
C MET A 401 21.84 -9.68 0.84
N ALA A 402 21.13 -8.59 1.11
CA ALA A 402 19.73 -8.44 0.79
C ALA A 402 19.48 -8.35 -0.72
N VAL A 403 20.27 -7.58 -1.44
CA VAL A 403 20.21 -7.54 -2.91
C VAL A 403 20.49 -8.92 -3.51
N ALA A 404 21.56 -9.59 -3.06
CA ALA A 404 21.88 -10.94 -3.49
C ALA A 404 20.75 -11.94 -3.18
N ALA A 405 20.04 -11.81 -2.06
CA ALA A 405 18.91 -12.66 -1.72
C ALA A 405 17.72 -12.46 -2.68
N ILE A 406 17.46 -11.24 -3.16
CA ILE A 406 16.45 -10.97 -4.20
C ILE A 406 16.84 -11.65 -5.52
N GLU A 407 18.09 -11.52 -5.93
CA GLU A 407 18.62 -12.14 -7.15
C GLU A 407 18.54 -13.67 -7.09
N GLU A 408 18.99 -14.27 -6.00
CA GLU A 408 18.92 -15.72 -5.76
C GLU A 408 17.49 -16.25 -5.76
N ALA A 409 16.55 -15.51 -5.15
CA ALA A 409 15.15 -15.90 -5.16
C ALA A 409 14.58 -15.91 -6.59
N GLY A 410 14.97 -14.94 -7.42
CA GLY A 410 14.59 -14.89 -8.82
C GLY A 410 15.07 -16.12 -9.60
N VAL A 411 16.32 -16.54 -9.38
CA VAL A 411 16.88 -17.75 -9.97
C VAL A 411 16.16 -18.99 -9.46
N ALA A 412 15.95 -19.11 -8.15
CA ALA A 412 15.27 -20.24 -7.52
C ALA A 412 13.82 -20.41 -8.00
N LEU A 413 13.12 -19.31 -8.31
CA LEU A 413 11.77 -19.32 -8.86
C LEU A 413 11.73 -19.45 -10.40
N GLY A 414 12.88 -19.59 -11.05
CA GLY A 414 12.99 -19.76 -12.51
C GLY A 414 12.51 -18.53 -13.30
N LEU A 415 12.71 -17.33 -12.78
CA LEU A 415 12.29 -16.10 -13.47
C LEU A 415 13.12 -15.91 -14.77
N ARG A 416 12.42 -15.54 -15.85
CA ARG A 416 13.03 -15.27 -17.15
C ARG A 416 13.63 -13.87 -17.24
N CYS A 417 13.08 -12.94 -16.49
CA CYS A 417 13.63 -11.61 -16.34
C CYS A 417 14.43 -11.58 -15.03
N PRO A 418 15.74 -11.30 -15.05
CA PRO A 418 16.51 -11.11 -13.84
C PRO A 418 15.91 -10.05 -12.93
N VAL A 419 15.90 -10.33 -11.65
CA VAL A 419 15.45 -9.39 -10.60
C VAL A 419 16.64 -8.93 -9.80
N THR A 420 16.57 -7.74 -9.25
CA THR A 420 17.58 -7.15 -8.38
C THR A 420 16.92 -6.17 -7.42
N GLY A 421 17.70 -5.58 -6.52
CA GLY A 421 17.26 -4.55 -5.60
C GLY A 421 18.29 -3.45 -5.45
N GLU A 422 17.91 -2.43 -4.72
CA GLU A 422 18.77 -1.34 -4.29
C GLU A 422 18.69 -1.25 -2.77
N TYR A 423 19.71 -0.70 -2.12
CA TYR A 423 19.67 -0.44 -0.69
C TYR A 423 20.30 0.90 -0.34
N ASN A 424 19.79 1.51 0.71
CA ASN A 424 20.36 2.71 1.33
C ASN A 424 20.56 2.45 2.82
N VAL A 425 21.60 3.08 3.37
CA VAL A 425 21.93 3.03 4.80
C VAL A 425 21.69 4.41 5.41
N GLY A 426 20.98 4.47 6.51
CA GLY A 426 20.63 5.71 7.17
C GLY A 426 20.34 5.53 8.66
N ASN A 427 19.85 6.58 9.30
CA ASN A 427 19.48 6.57 10.72
C ASN A 427 17.95 6.46 10.93
N ASN A 428 17.19 6.64 9.87
CA ASN A 428 15.72 6.62 9.90
C ASN A 428 15.16 6.23 8.53
N TRP A 429 13.87 5.97 8.46
CA TRP A 429 13.21 5.50 7.24
C TRP A 429 13.24 6.51 6.08
N LYS A 430 13.32 7.82 6.36
CA LYS A 430 13.45 8.84 5.31
C LYS A 430 14.77 8.74 4.58
N GLU A 431 15.88 8.43 5.30
CA GLU A 431 17.22 8.32 4.72
C GLU A 431 17.43 7.04 3.91
N THR A 432 16.56 6.05 4.10
CA THR A 432 16.67 4.72 3.51
C THR A 432 15.67 4.44 2.39
N HIS A 433 14.88 5.46 1.96
CA HIS A 433 13.86 5.30 0.92
C HIS A 433 13.86 6.47 -0.06
#